data_98323161fe5fe79a7f657535fcc7dcef
#
_entry.id   98323161fe5fe79a7f657535fcc7dcef
#
_cell.length_a   1.000
_cell.length_b   1.000
_cell.length_c   1.000
_cell.angle_alpha   90.00
_cell.angle_beta   90.00
_cell.angle_gamma   90.00
#
_symmetry.space_group_name_H-M   'P 1'
#
loop_
_entity.id
_entity.type
_entity.pdbx_description
1 polymer ?
#
loop_
_entity_poly.entity_id
_entity_poly.type
_entity_poly.pdbx_seq_one_letter_code
_entity_poly.pdbx_strand_id
1 'polypeptide(L)'
;RRLNVSRASVTEALQKLEQFGLINYGHYGTISVTEEGVKKAKEVIKKHETLSEFFENILGVEHSLAEETACKIEHVIDNRILKKLEQHIKNYRLK
;
A
#
# COMPACT_ATOMS: atom_id res chain seq x y z
N ARG A 1 -12.58 -0.19 6.53
CA ARG A 1 -12.38 1.11 5.93
C ARG A 1 -12.63 1.10 4.43
N ARG A 2 -13.26 2.11 3.94
CA ARG A 2 -13.61 2.19 2.55
C ARG A 2 -12.78 3.23 1.80
N LEU A 3 -12.32 2.87 0.62
CA LEU A 3 -11.54 3.77 -0.21
C LEU A 3 -12.44 4.45 -1.23
N ASN A 4 -12.34 5.77 -1.30
CA ASN A 4 -13.02 6.53 -2.33
C ASN A 4 -12.07 6.73 -3.49
N VAL A 5 -12.03 5.74 -4.38
CA VAL A 5 -11.21 5.82 -5.57
C VAL A 5 -12.10 5.81 -6.80
N SER A 6 -11.69 6.52 -7.82
CA SER A 6 -12.41 6.56 -9.06
C SER A 6 -12.18 5.27 -9.84
N ARG A 7 -13.07 4.99 -10.79
CA ARG A 7 -12.91 3.86 -11.68
C ARG A 7 -11.59 3.91 -12.43
N ALA A 8 -11.22 5.10 -12.86
CA ALA A 8 -9.97 5.31 -13.59
C ALA A 8 -8.77 4.93 -12.73
N SER A 9 -8.79 5.31 -11.45
CA SER A 9 -7.71 4.96 -10.54
C SER A 9 -7.58 3.46 -10.32
N VAL A 10 -8.69 2.77 -10.21
CA VAL A 10 -8.69 1.31 -10.05
C VAL A 10 -8.13 0.63 -11.29
N THR A 11 -8.59 1.06 -12.48
CA THR A 11 -8.09 0.52 -13.74
C THR A 11 -6.59 0.72 -13.89
N GLU A 12 -6.12 1.90 -13.53
CA GLU A 12 -4.71 2.24 -13.60
C GLU A 12 -3.88 1.35 -12.67
N ALA A 13 -4.36 1.13 -11.46
CA ALA A 13 -3.69 0.26 -10.49
C ALA A 13 -3.61 -1.17 -11.01
N LEU A 14 -4.69 -1.68 -11.59
CA LEU A 14 -4.73 -3.02 -12.14
C LEU A 14 -3.77 -3.18 -13.31
N GLN A 15 -3.68 -2.18 -14.17
CA GLN A 15 -2.75 -2.19 -15.30
C GLN A 15 -1.30 -2.24 -14.83
N LYS A 16 -0.97 -1.50 -13.78
CA LYS A 16 0.36 -1.52 -13.21
C LYS A 16 0.70 -2.89 -12.63
N LEU A 17 -0.23 -3.48 -11.92
CA LEU A 17 -0.03 -4.81 -11.35
C LEU A 17 0.18 -5.85 -12.45
N GLU A 18 -0.56 -5.73 -13.55
CA GLU A 18 -0.38 -6.62 -14.69
C GLU A 18 1.00 -6.48 -15.32
N GLN A 19 1.47 -5.24 -15.46
CA GLN A 19 2.80 -4.97 -16.01
C GLN A 19 3.91 -5.62 -15.18
N PHE A 20 3.71 -5.72 -13.88
CA PHE A 20 4.69 -6.35 -13.00
C PHE A 20 4.51 -7.86 -12.89
N GLY A 21 3.54 -8.41 -13.62
CA GLY A 21 3.29 -9.85 -13.59
C GLY A 21 2.64 -10.33 -12.30
N LEU A 22 2.05 -9.43 -11.53
CA LEU A 22 1.44 -9.76 -10.25
C LEU A 22 0.00 -10.24 -10.39
N ILE A 23 -0.67 -9.84 -11.45
CA ILE A 23 -2.03 -10.29 -11.77
C ILE A 23 -2.13 -10.57 -13.26
N ASN A 24 -3.13 -11.36 -13.63
CA ASN A 24 -3.49 -11.60 -15.01
C ASN A 24 -4.89 -11.03 -15.26
N TYR A 25 -4.95 -10.03 -16.13
CA TYR A 25 -6.21 -9.39 -16.47
C TYR A 25 -6.77 -10.08 -17.73
N GLY A 26 -7.79 -10.90 -17.56
CA GLY A 26 -8.34 -11.69 -18.64
C GLY A 26 -9.19 -10.89 -19.63
N HIS A 27 -9.39 -11.47 -20.81
CA HIS A 27 -10.19 -10.87 -21.87
C HIS A 27 -11.65 -10.63 -21.48
N TYR A 28 -12.13 -11.39 -20.53
CA TYR A 28 -13.53 -11.32 -20.12
C TYR A 28 -13.73 -10.53 -18.83
N GLY A 29 -12.76 -9.72 -18.50
CA GLY A 29 -12.81 -8.92 -17.28
C GLY A 29 -12.50 -9.71 -16.01
N THR A 30 -12.11 -10.95 -16.15
CA THR A 30 -11.70 -11.75 -15.00
C THR A 30 -10.25 -11.40 -14.62
N ILE A 31 -9.98 -11.38 -13.34
CA ILE A 31 -8.65 -11.12 -12.81
C ILE A 31 -8.20 -12.32 -12.00
N SER A 32 -7.06 -12.88 -12.36
CA SER A 32 -6.45 -13.92 -11.55
C SER A 32 -5.15 -13.41 -10.99
N VAL A 33 -4.86 -13.71 -9.73
CA VAL A 33 -3.68 -13.24 -9.05
C VAL A 33 -2.72 -14.42 -8.89
N THR A 34 -1.46 -14.20 -9.26
CA THR A 34 -0.43 -15.23 -9.10
C THR A 34 -0.04 -15.35 -7.64
N GLU A 35 0.57 -16.47 -7.24
CA GLU A 35 1.06 -16.63 -5.87
C GLU A 35 2.06 -15.55 -5.52
N GLU A 36 2.94 -15.23 -6.45
CA GLU A 36 3.90 -14.15 -6.27
C GLU A 36 3.19 -12.81 -6.11
N GLY A 37 2.12 -12.61 -6.89
CA GLY A 37 1.30 -11.41 -6.81
C GLY A 37 0.64 -11.26 -5.44
N VAL A 38 0.12 -12.35 -4.88
CA VAL A 38 -0.47 -12.31 -3.54
C VAL A 38 0.55 -11.91 -2.50
N LYS A 39 1.74 -12.49 -2.57
CA LYS A 39 2.82 -12.18 -1.65
C LYS A 39 3.23 -10.71 -1.73
N LYS A 40 3.42 -10.22 -2.95
CA LYS A 40 3.80 -8.83 -3.18
C LYS A 40 2.70 -7.86 -2.75
N ALA A 41 1.44 -8.22 -3.02
CA ALA A 41 0.31 -7.39 -2.60
C ALA A 41 0.28 -7.24 -1.09
N LYS A 42 0.50 -8.33 -0.35
CA LYS A 42 0.53 -8.27 1.11
C LYS A 42 1.65 -7.39 1.63
N GLU A 43 2.82 -7.44 0.99
CA GLU A 43 3.95 -6.59 1.36
C GLU A 43 3.62 -5.11 1.14
N VAL A 44 3.02 -4.80 -0.01
CA VAL A 44 2.66 -3.42 -0.34
C VAL A 44 1.60 -2.89 0.61
N ILE A 45 0.58 -3.70 0.89
CA ILE A 45 -0.48 -3.32 1.83
C ILE A 45 0.11 -3.02 3.20
N LYS A 46 1.00 -3.88 3.68
CA LYS A 46 1.64 -3.68 4.97
C LYS A 46 2.45 -2.38 5.00
N LYS A 47 3.20 -2.11 3.94
CA LYS A 47 3.97 -0.88 3.84
C LYS A 47 3.06 0.34 3.85
N HIS A 48 1.98 0.29 3.09
CA HIS A 48 1.01 1.37 3.04
C HIS A 48 0.41 1.65 4.41
N GLU A 49 -0.05 0.61 5.09
CA GLU A 49 -0.67 0.75 6.40
C GLU A 49 0.31 1.32 7.43
N THR A 50 1.54 0.82 7.41
CA THR A 50 2.57 1.30 8.33
C THR A 50 2.88 2.78 8.11
N LEU A 51 3.07 3.17 6.86
CA LEU A 51 3.38 4.55 6.52
C LEU A 51 2.21 5.47 6.83
N SER A 52 1.00 5.05 6.47
CA SER A 52 -0.20 5.83 6.71
C SER A 52 -0.41 6.04 8.21
N GLU A 53 -0.25 5.01 8.99
CA GLU A 53 -0.39 5.08 10.46
C GLU A 53 0.65 6.02 11.05
N PHE A 54 1.87 5.94 10.59
CA PHE A 54 2.94 6.81 11.08
C PHE A 54 2.60 8.27 10.83
N PHE A 55 2.19 8.58 9.60
CA PHE A 55 1.86 9.95 9.23
C PHE A 55 0.66 10.48 9.99
N GLU A 56 -0.40 9.68 10.11
CA GLU A 56 -1.62 10.15 10.77
C GLU A 56 -1.51 10.19 12.28
N ASN A 57 -1.02 9.12 12.90
CA ASN A 57 -1.10 8.98 14.35
C ASN A 57 0.10 9.54 15.08
N ILE A 58 1.26 9.57 14.44
CA ILE A 58 2.47 10.07 15.09
C ILE A 58 2.76 11.50 14.66
N LEU A 59 2.70 11.78 13.37
CA LEU A 59 2.97 13.12 12.84
C LEU A 59 1.76 14.02 12.80
N GLY A 60 0.55 13.46 12.95
CA GLY A 60 -0.67 14.25 12.93
C GLY A 60 -1.05 14.77 11.56
N VAL A 61 -0.64 14.06 10.52
CA VAL A 61 -0.94 14.44 9.14
C VAL A 61 -2.41 14.09 8.83
N GLU A 62 -3.06 14.94 8.06
CA GLU A 62 -4.42 14.70 7.61
C GLU A 62 -4.52 13.38 6.86
N HIS A 63 -5.63 12.69 7.04
CA HIS A 63 -5.84 11.36 6.44
C HIS A 63 -5.59 11.33 4.93
N SER A 64 -6.17 12.25 4.19
CA SER A 64 -6.01 12.29 2.73
C SER A 64 -4.56 12.42 2.31
N LEU A 65 -3.84 13.32 2.97
CA LEU A 65 -2.43 13.54 2.66
C LEU A 65 -1.58 12.35 3.07
N ALA A 66 -1.90 11.75 4.22
CA ALA A 66 -1.18 10.57 4.71
C ALA A 66 -1.33 9.40 3.73
N GLU A 67 -2.55 9.16 3.24
CA GLU A 67 -2.81 8.09 2.28
C GLU A 67 -2.10 8.34 0.96
N GLU A 68 -2.16 9.56 0.47
CA GLU A 68 -1.50 9.92 -0.78
C GLU A 68 0.00 9.74 -0.69
N THR A 69 0.59 10.23 0.39
CA THR A 69 2.04 10.14 0.59
C THR A 69 2.49 8.69 0.78
N ALA A 70 1.75 7.93 1.57
CA ALA A 70 2.04 6.51 1.77
C ALA A 70 2.02 5.77 0.45
N CYS A 71 1.05 6.07 -0.39
CA CYS A 71 0.93 5.45 -1.71
C CYS A 71 2.16 5.71 -2.58
N LYS A 72 2.71 6.91 -2.48
CA LYS A 72 3.89 7.27 -3.26
C LYS A 72 5.17 6.62 -2.75
N ILE A 73 5.27 6.45 -1.45
CA ILE A 73 6.49 5.93 -0.81
C ILE A 73 6.53 4.41 -0.77
N GLU A 74 5.38 3.77 -0.67
CA GLU A 74 5.31 2.33 -0.41
C GLU A 74 6.12 1.47 -1.39
N HIS A 75 6.30 1.94 -2.61
CA HIS A 75 7.04 1.21 -3.62
C HIS A 75 8.55 1.45 -3.58
N VAL A 76 8.99 2.49 -2.88
CA VAL A 76 10.39 2.87 -2.88
C VAL A 76 11.06 2.78 -1.51
N ILE A 77 10.28 2.60 -0.45
CA ILE A 77 10.85 2.56 0.88
C ILE A 77 11.62 1.25 1.12
N ASP A 78 12.78 1.39 1.73
CA ASP A 78 13.62 0.24 2.08
C ASP A 78 12.97 -0.51 3.26
N ASN A 79 12.99 -1.84 3.19
CA ASN A 79 12.40 -2.66 4.24
C ASN A 79 13.05 -2.45 5.61
N ARG A 80 14.33 -2.10 5.63
CA ARG A 80 15.02 -1.83 6.88
C ARG A 80 14.49 -0.58 7.55
N ILE A 81 14.17 0.44 6.75
CA ILE A 81 13.56 1.66 7.27
C ILE A 81 12.13 1.38 7.71
N LEU A 82 11.41 0.58 6.94
CA LEU A 82 10.05 0.21 7.29
C LEU A 82 9.99 -0.49 8.64
N LYS A 83 10.92 -1.40 8.90
CA LYS A 83 11.00 -2.09 10.20
C LYS A 83 11.25 -1.11 11.35
N LYS A 84 12.07 -0.10 11.11
CA LYS A 84 12.32 0.93 12.11
C LYS A 84 11.07 1.73 12.40
N LEU A 85 10.30 2.05 11.36
CA LEU A 85 9.03 2.74 11.53
C LEU A 85 8.04 1.89 12.31
N GLU A 86 7.93 0.62 11.98
CA GLU A 86 7.04 -0.31 12.69
C GLU A 86 7.40 -0.36 14.17
N GLN A 87 8.68 -0.45 14.46
CA GLN A 87 9.16 -0.49 15.82
C GLN A 87 8.85 0.81 16.57
N HIS A 88 9.04 1.93 15.91
CA HIS A 88 8.73 3.24 16.48
C HIS A 88 7.24 3.38 16.80
N ILE A 89 6.39 2.94 15.88
CA ILE A 89 4.94 2.97 16.07
C ILE A 89 4.56 2.13 17.28
N LYS A 90 5.12 0.95 17.39
CA LYS A 90 4.85 0.05 18.50
C LYS A 90 5.25 0.69 19.83
N ASN A 91 6.42 1.30 19.88
CA ASN A 91 6.89 1.98 21.10
C ASN A 91 6.03 3.19 21.44
N TYR A 92 5.59 3.92 20.42
CA TYR A 92 4.73 5.07 20.59
C TYR A 92 3.40 4.69 21.23
N ARG A 93 2.82 3.57 20.78
CA ARG A 93 1.55 3.08 21.32
C ARG A 93 1.66 2.62 22.77
N LEU A 94 2.83 2.15 23.17
CA LEU A 94 3.05 1.68 24.53
C LEU A 94 3.24 2.80 25.53
N LYS A 95 3.35 4.02 25.06
CA LYS A 95 3.42 5.19 25.93
C LYS A 95 2.00 5.68 26.23
#